data_b401a84db084de1cb3e04c240732a633
#
_entry.id   b401a84db084de1cb3e04c240732a633
#
_cell.length_a   1.000
_cell.length_b   1.000
_cell.length_c   1.000
_cell.angle_alpha   90.00
_cell.angle_beta   90.00
_cell.angle_gamma   90.00
#
_symmetry.space_group_name_H-M   'P 1'
#
loop_
_entity.id
_entity.type
_entity.pdbx_description
1 polymer ?
#
loop_
_entity_poly.entity_id
_entity_poly.type
_entity_poly.pdbx_seq_one_letter_code
_entity_poly.pdbx_strand_id
1 'polypeptide(L)'
;MLFRSAEFLVKIDSMLERIRTERGSGSDFLDLKTGRGGIIEAEFVVQASQMRESIWEPKWQHAADLLQRRRVFTDAEATKLKQSYGFLRRCESVLRRYDNKAVSALPSDPNEQRKLSIRLGYDSFEIFHRDYVDARETIHVIYQRYVISTNRGAPSALQPFNLSEA
;
A
#
# COMPACT_ATOMS: atom_id res chain seq x y z
N MET A 1 -3.05 9.49 22.79
CA MET A 1 -3.59 8.99 21.51
C MET A 1 -2.51 8.57 20.49
N LEU A 2 -1.35 9.19 20.45
CA LEU A 2 -0.23 8.87 19.54
C LEU A 2 0.38 7.46 19.72
N PHE A 3 0.40 6.93 20.93
CA PHE A 3 1.00 5.61 21.21
C PHE A 3 0.21 4.43 20.62
N ARG A 4 -1.11 4.53 20.52
CA ARG A 4 -1.95 3.48 19.91
C ARG A 4 -1.76 3.38 18.39
N SER A 5 -1.39 4.47 17.73
CA SER A 5 -1.19 4.48 16.28
C SER A 5 0.11 3.76 15.88
N ALA A 6 1.22 3.96 16.62
CA ALA A 6 2.49 3.30 16.33
C ALA A 6 2.41 1.78 16.53
N GLU A 7 1.82 1.31 17.63
CA GLU A 7 1.59 -0.12 17.87
C GLU A 7 0.68 -0.77 16.82
N PHE A 8 -0.35 -0.05 16.39
CA PHE A 8 -1.26 -0.50 15.36
C PHE A 8 -0.55 -0.68 14.01
N LEU A 9 0.30 0.28 13.63
CA LEU A 9 1.07 0.22 12.37
C LEU A 9 2.09 -0.92 12.38
N VAL A 10 2.77 -1.15 13.50
CA VAL A 10 3.69 -2.30 13.67
C VAL A 10 2.93 -3.63 13.55
N LYS A 11 1.75 -3.74 14.14
CA LYS A 11 0.92 -4.96 14.04
C LYS A 11 0.47 -5.20 12.60
N ILE A 12 0.10 -4.18 11.87
CA ILE A 12 -0.30 -4.27 10.46
C ILE A 12 0.88 -4.72 9.59
N ASP A 13 2.04 -4.12 9.74
CA ASP A 13 3.24 -4.51 9.00
C ASP A 13 3.61 -5.96 9.27
N SER A 14 3.64 -6.36 10.53
CA SER A 14 3.88 -7.75 10.94
C SER A 14 2.82 -8.72 10.37
N MET A 15 1.57 -8.31 10.29
CA MET A 15 0.49 -9.11 9.70
C MET A 15 0.68 -9.27 8.19
N LEU A 16 1.05 -8.20 7.47
CA LEU A 16 1.32 -8.26 6.03
C LEU A 16 2.51 -9.16 5.72
N GLU A 17 3.60 -9.03 6.49
CA GLU A 17 4.78 -9.89 6.33
C GLU A 17 4.45 -11.37 6.59
N ARG A 18 3.63 -11.65 7.61
CA ARG A 18 3.17 -13.02 7.86
C ARG A 18 2.33 -13.58 6.72
N ILE A 19 1.37 -12.80 6.18
CA ILE A 19 0.57 -13.21 5.03
C ILE A 19 1.46 -13.52 3.81
N ARG A 20 2.47 -12.70 3.55
CA ARG A 20 3.42 -12.89 2.46
C ARG A 20 4.25 -14.15 2.64
N THR A 21 4.75 -14.39 3.85
CA THR A 21 5.52 -15.59 4.19
C THR A 21 4.68 -16.86 4.05
N GLU A 22 3.44 -16.85 4.52
CA GLU A 22 2.51 -17.98 4.43
C GLU A 22 2.12 -18.32 2.98
N ARG A 23 2.03 -17.31 2.10
CA ARG A 23 1.68 -17.50 0.69
C ARG A 23 2.84 -17.88 -0.22
N GLY A 24 4.08 -17.75 0.27
CA GLY A 24 5.30 -18.03 -0.47
C GLY A 24 5.74 -16.93 -1.44
N SER A 25 7.03 -16.86 -1.72
CA SER A 25 7.65 -15.76 -2.48
C SER A 25 7.19 -15.66 -3.94
N GLY A 26 6.70 -16.74 -4.55
CA GLY A 26 6.24 -16.74 -5.94
C GLY A 26 4.88 -16.12 -6.16
N SER A 27 4.03 -16.05 -5.13
CA SER A 27 2.68 -15.48 -5.21
C SER A 27 2.61 -14.00 -4.87
N ASP A 28 3.62 -13.46 -4.19
CA ASP A 28 3.66 -12.07 -3.73
C ASP A 28 3.56 -11.08 -4.91
N PHE A 29 4.29 -11.34 -5.99
CA PHE A 29 4.28 -10.50 -7.18
C PHE A 29 2.92 -10.49 -7.89
N LEU A 30 2.23 -11.62 -7.93
CA LEU A 30 0.92 -11.73 -8.56
C LEU A 30 -0.21 -11.16 -7.70
N ASP A 31 -0.05 -11.13 -6.38
CA ASP A 31 -1.06 -10.61 -5.45
C ASP A 31 -1.05 -9.07 -5.45
N LEU A 32 -1.97 -8.50 -6.22
CA LEU A 32 -2.11 -7.04 -6.33
C LEU A 32 -2.69 -6.37 -5.08
N LYS A 33 -3.22 -7.15 -4.14
CA LYS A 33 -3.87 -6.63 -2.94
C LYS A 33 -2.96 -6.63 -1.72
N THR A 34 -2.48 -7.80 -1.30
CA THR A 34 -1.66 -7.98 -0.10
C THR A 34 -0.17 -8.09 -0.38
N GLY A 35 0.21 -8.31 -1.64
CA GLY A 35 1.61 -8.37 -2.05
C GLY A 35 2.33 -7.02 -1.88
N ARG A 36 3.65 -7.09 -1.93
CA ARG A 36 4.53 -5.92 -1.79
C ARG A 36 4.17 -4.85 -2.83
N GLY A 37 3.98 -3.60 -2.37
CA GLY A 37 3.53 -2.50 -3.22
C GLY A 37 2.09 -2.64 -3.71
N GLY A 38 1.27 -3.47 -3.04
CA GLY A 38 -0.11 -3.70 -3.39
C GLY A 38 -1.06 -2.62 -2.85
N ILE A 39 -2.35 -2.84 -3.12
CA ILE A 39 -3.43 -1.93 -2.76
C ILE A 39 -3.43 -1.61 -1.25
N ILE A 40 -3.21 -2.61 -0.40
CA ILE A 40 -3.24 -2.45 1.06
C ILE A 40 -2.09 -1.55 1.54
N GLU A 41 -0.89 -1.65 0.98
CA GLU A 41 0.20 -0.73 1.33
C GLU A 41 -0.17 0.72 0.99
N ALA A 42 -0.75 0.98 -0.18
CA ALA A 42 -1.20 2.32 -0.55
C ALA A 42 -2.29 2.86 0.40
N GLU A 43 -3.21 2.00 0.83
CA GLU A 43 -4.24 2.37 1.80
C GLU A 43 -3.61 2.71 3.16
N PHE A 44 -2.64 1.94 3.62
CA PHE A 44 -1.97 2.18 4.90
C PHE A 44 -1.08 3.42 4.90
N VAL A 45 -0.45 3.78 3.80
CA VAL A 45 0.29 5.06 3.69
C VAL A 45 -0.61 6.22 4.08
N VAL A 46 -1.82 6.27 3.50
CA VAL A 46 -2.77 7.35 3.76
C VAL A 46 -3.32 7.26 5.18
N GLN A 47 -3.76 6.09 5.63
CA GLN A 47 -4.31 5.90 6.97
C GLN A 47 -3.30 6.24 8.07
N ALA A 48 -2.06 5.76 7.96
CA ALA A 48 -0.99 6.06 8.90
C ALA A 48 -0.70 7.57 8.98
N SER A 49 -0.68 8.22 7.83
CA SER A 49 -0.45 9.67 7.75
C SER A 49 -1.61 10.45 8.35
N GLN A 50 -2.87 10.05 8.09
CA GLN A 50 -4.04 10.65 8.72
C GLN A 50 -4.01 10.52 10.26
N MET A 51 -3.63 9.36 10.76
CA MET A 51 -3.56 9.12 12.21
C MET A 51 -2.51 10.02 12.88
N ARG A 52 -1.36 10.23 12.25
CA ARG A 52 -0.31 11.13 12.75
C ARG A 52 -0.74 12.60 12.75
N GLU A 53 -1.44 12.99 11.70
CA GLU A 53 -1.90 14.37 11.52
C GLU A 53 -3.24 14.67 12.20
N SER A 54 -3.83 13.69 12.89
CA SER A 54 -5.16 13.81 13.50
C SER A 54 -6.23 14.26 12.49
N ILE A 55 -6.17 13.71 11.29
CA ILE A 55 -7.12 13.95 10.20
C ILE A 55 -8.14 12.82 10.17
N TRP A 56 -9.40 13.16 9.95
CA TRP A 56 -10.47 12.21 9.71
C TRP A 56 -11.12 12.47 8.35
N GLU A 57 -10.77 11.69 7.35
CA GLU A 57 -11.39 11.70 6.02
C GLU A 57 -11.55 10.24 5.53
N PRO A 58 -12.78 9.74 5.42
CA PRO A 58 -13.02 8.34 5.07
C PRO A 58 -12.73 8.01 3.61
N LYS A 59 -12.80 8.99 2.70
CA LYS A 59 -12.53 8.77 1.29
C LYS A 59 -11.05 8.87 1.00
N TRP A 60 -10.46 7.77 0.56
CA TRP A 60 -9.01 7.66 0.33
C TRP A 60 -8.43 8.78 -0.54
N GLN A 61 -9.09 9.09 -1.68
CA GLN A 61 -8.63 10.16 -2.58
C GLN A 61 -8.64 11.53 -1.90
N HIS A 62 -9.72 11.85 -1.19
CA HIS A 62 -9.84 13.11 -0.46
C HIS A 62 -8.82 13.22 0.68
N ALA A 63 -8.56 12.10 1.36
CA ALA A 63 -7.52 12.03 2.38
C ALA A 63 -6.14 12.28 1.80
N ALA A 64 -5.80 11.65 0.66
CA ALA A 64 -4.54 11.88 -0.02
C ALA A 64 -4.37 13.33 -0.48
N ASP A 65 -5.43 13.95 -1.03
CA ASP A 65 -5.44 15.37 -1.42
C ASP A 65 -5.27 16.29 -0.22
N LEU A 66 -5.89 15.97 0.91
CA LEU A 66 -5.77 16.75 2.15
C LEU A 66 -4.35 16.67 2.71
N LEU A 67 -3.74 15.48 2.72
CA LEU A 67 -2.36 15.26 3.15
C LEU A 67 -1.37 16.00 2.24
N GLN A 68 -1.63 16.04 0.93
CA GLN A 68 -0.85 16.83 -0.02
C GLN A 68 -0.97 18.34 0.30
N ARG A 69 -2.18 18.85 0.47
CA ARG A 69 -2.41 20.28 0.82
C ARG A 69 -1.74 20.66 2.13
N ARG A 70 -1.69 19.77 3.10
CA ARG A 70 -0.97 19.97 4.38
C ARG A 70 0.53 19.74 4.29
N ARG A 71 1.05 19.47 3.10
CA ARG A 71 2.49 19.22 2.84
C ARG A 71 3.07 18.03 3.61
N VAL A 72 2.24 17.07 3.97
CA VAL A 72 2.66 15.78 4.52
C VAL A 72 3.29 14.93 3.41
N PHE A 73 2.63 14.88 2.24
CA PHE A 73 3.19 14.36 1.01
C PHE A 73 3.68 15.51 0.11
N THR A 74 4.78 15.30 -0.57
CA THR A 74 5.18 16.18 -1.67
C THR A 74 4.18 16.04 -2.83
N ASP A 75 4.11 17.04 -3.71
CA ASP A 75 3.22 17.00 -4.87
C ASP A 75 3.53 15.79 -5.78
N ALA A 76 4.81 15.47 -5.94
CA ALA A 76 5.26 14.32 -6.73
C ALA A 76 4.83 12.98 -6.09
N GLU A 77 5.00 12.82 -4.77
CA GLU A 77 4.59 11.61 -4.06
C GLU A 77 3.07 11.42 -4.09
N ALA A 78 2.31 12.46 -3.82
CA ALA A 78 0.85 12.40 -3.85
C ALA A 78 0.33 12.04 -5.25
N THR A 79 0.90 12.64 -6.29
CA THR A 79 0.52 12.36 -7.68
C THR A 79 0.83 10.91 -8.04
N LYS A 80 2.06 10.45 -7.79
CA LYS A 80 2.48 9.08 -8.09
C LYS A 80 1.68 8.05 -7.29
N LEU A 81 1.45 8.29 -6.01
CA LEU A 81 0.67 7.40 -5.16
C LEU A 81 -0.77 7.25 -5.66
N LYS A 82 -1.43 8.37 -6.00
CA LYS A 82 -2.79 8.37 -6.55
C LYS A 82 -2.88 7.64 -7.90
N GLN A 83 -1.91 7.86 -8.79
CA GLN A 83 -1.84 7.19 -10.08
C GLN A 83 -1.64 5.68 -9.92
N SER A 84 -0.67 5.28 -9.11
CA SER A 84 -0.35 3.86 -8.86
C SER A 84 -1.50 3.13 -8.18
N TYR A 85 -2.11 3.73 -7.17
CA TYR A 85 -3.30 3.17 -6.50
C TYR A 85 -4.47 3.03 -7.47
N GLY A 86 -4.78 4.07 -8.23
CA GLY A 86 -5.85 4.05 -9.24
C GLY A 86 -5.62 2.98 -10.31
N PHE A 87 -4.38 2.80 -10.75
CA PHE A 87 -3.99 1.76 -11.69
C PHE A 87 -4.27 0.35 -11.12
N LEU A 88 -3.82 0.04 -9.90
CA LEU A 88 -4.05 -1.26 -9.27
C LEU A 88 -5.54 -1.51 -9.01
N ARG A 89 -6.30 -0.49 -8.60
CA ARG A 89 -7.77 -0.60 -8.43
C ARG A 89 -8.49 -0.89 -9.76
N ARG A 90 -8.00 -0.31 -10.85
CA ARG A 90 -8.49 -0.62 -12.19
C ARG A 90 -8.20 -2.06 -12.59
N CYS A 91 -6.99 -2.55 -12.32
CA CYS A 91 -6.63 -3.96 -12.54
C CYS A 91 -7.57 -4.90 -11.75
N GLU A 92 -7.76 -4.62 -10.45
CA GLU A 92 -8.68 -5.37 -9.60
C GLU A 92 -10.12 -5.38 -10.15
N SER A 93 -10.62 -4.23 -10.58
CA SER A 93 -11.96 -4.10 -11.12
C SER A 93 -12.16 -4.91 -12.40
N VAL A 94 -11.16 -4.92 -13.30
CA VAL A 94 -11.20 -5.72 -14.52
C VAL A 94 -11.16 -7.20 -14.20
N LEU A 95 -10.29 -7.65 -13.31
CA LEU A 95 -10.21 -9.06 -12.89
C LEU A 95 -11.53 -9.54 -12.29
N ARG A 96 -12.12 -8.79 -11.36
CA ARG A 96 -13.41 -9.15 -10.72
C ARG A 96 -14.54 -9.28 -11.72
N ARG A 97 -14.58 -8.42 -12.73
CA ARG A 97 -15.66 -8.42 -13.74
C ARG A 97 -15.62 -9.66 -14.62
N TYR A 98 -14.44 -10.20 -14.89
CA TYR A 98 -14.28 -11.31 -15.83
C TYR A 98 -14.18 -12.68 -15.15
N ASP A 99 -13.72 -12.75 -13.92
CA ASP A 99 -13.55 -14.03 -13.22
C ASP A 99 -14.72 -14.41 -12.30
N ASN A 100 -15.64 -13.49 -12.09
CA ASN A 100 -16.81 -13.66 -11.20
C ASN A 100 -16.47 -14.19 -9.79
N LYS A 101 -15.21 -14.04 -9.38
CA LYS A 101 -14.66 -14.44 -8.08
C LYS A 101 -13.95 -13.25 -7.43
N ALA A 102 -13.77 -13.31 -6.11
CA ALA A 102 -12.94 -12.35 -5.37
C ALA A 102 -11.45 -12.60 -5.70
N VAL A 103 -11.02 -12.24 -6.91
CA VAL A 103 -9.66 -12.42 -7.39
C VAL A 103 -8.81 -11.26 -6.91
N SER A 104 -7.74 -11.55 -6.17
CA SER A 104 -6.74 -10.58 -5.72
C SER A 104 -5.40 -10.72 -6.45
N ALA A 105 -5.29 -11.70 -7.35
CA ALA A 105 -4.04 -12.02 -8.03
C ALA A 105 -4.15 -11.94 -9.55
N LEU A 106 -3.06 -11.51 -10.20
CA LEU A 106 -2.91 -11.62 -11.64
C LEU A 106 -2.88 -13.10 -12.07
N PRO A 107 -3.41 -13.43 -13.24
CA PRO A 107 -3.31 -14.79 -13.76
C PRO A 107 -1.86 -15.17 -14.03
N SER A 108 -1.51 -16.43 -13.79
CA SER A 108 -0.22 -16.99 -14.15
C SER A 108 -0.16 -17.56 -15.58
N ASP A 109 -1.31 -17.86 -16.15
CA ASP A 109 -1.42 -18.36 -17.53
C ASP A 109 -1.15 -17.27 -18.55
N PRO A 110 -0.25 -17.48 -19.55
CA PRO A 110 0.12 -16.47 -20.55
C PRO A 110 -1.05 -15.97 -21.40
N ASN A 111 -2.03 -16.82 -21.72
CA ASN A 111 -3.18 -16.44 -22.52
C ASN A 111 -4.12 -15.51 -21.71
N GLU A 112 -4.33 -15.83 -20.43
CA GLU A 112 -5.12 -14.98 -19.55
C GLU A 112 -4.41 -13.65 -19.25
N GLN A 113 -3.09 -13.65 -19.13
CA GLN A 113 -2.29 -12.44 -19.02
C GLN A 113 -2.47 -11.53 -20.25
N ARG A 114 -2.40 -12.10 -21.44
CA ARG A 114 -2.63 -11.36 -22.68
C ARG A 114 -4.05 -10.79 -22.75
N LYS A 115 -5.07 -11.58 -22.41
CA LYS A 115 -6.46 -11.12 -22.37
C LYS A 115 -6.64 -9.97 -21.39
N LEU A 116 -6.03 -10.05 -20.21
CA LEU A 116 -6.07 -9.00 -19.21
C LEU A 116 -5.44 -7.70 -19.74
N SER A 117 -4.28 -7.78 -20.38
CA SER A 117 -3.59 -6.62 -20.97
C SER A 117 -4.47 -5.90 -21.98
N ILE A 118 -5.09 -6.65 -22.92
CA ILE A 118 -5.99 -6.10 -23.93
C ILE A 118 -7.20 -5.42 -23.26
N ARG A 119 -7.80 -6.04 -22.25
CA ARG A 119 -8.95 -5.47 -21.51
C ARG A 119 -8.61 -4.19 -20.75
N LEU A 120 -7.34 -4.05 -20.34
CA LEU A 120 -6.81 -2.84 -19.71
C LEU A 120 -6.37 -1.78 -20.73
N GLY A 121 -6.41 -2.08 -22.04
CA GLY A 121 -6.06 -1.18 -23.11
C GLY A 121 -4.58 -1.15 -23.47
N TYR A 122 -3.85 -2.23 -23.17
CA TYR A 122 -2.45 -2.39 -23.54
C TYR A 122 -2.27 -3.22 -24.80
N ASP A 123 -1.30 -2.86 -25.60
CA ASP A 123 -0.97 -3.58 -26.84
C ASP A 123 -0.28 -4.93 -26.57
N SER A 124 0.44 -5.04 -25.43
CA SER A 124 1.09 -6.28 -25.03
C SER A 124 1.13 -6.46 -23.52
N PHE A 125 1.34 -7.70 -23.07
CA PHE A 125 1.53 -7.99 -21.64
C PHE A 125 2.82 -7.37 -21.10
N GLU A 126 3.87 -7.29 -21.89
CA GLU A 126 5.16 -6.73 -21.48
C GLU A 126 5.03 -5.24 -21.11
N ILE A 127 4.26 -4.47 -21.90
CA ILE A 127 4.00 -3.06 -21.62
C ILE A 127 3.17 -2.91 -20.33
N PHE A 128 2.10 -3.70 -20.21
CA PHE A 128 1.30 -3.76 -18.99
C PHE A 128 2.14 -4.14 -17.77
N HIS A 129 2.95 -5.18 -17.89
CA HIS A 129 3.79 -5.71 -16.82
C HIS A 129 4.79 -4.67 -16.30
N ARG A 130 5.42 -3.91 -17.22
CA ARG A 130 6.30 -2.80 -16.84
C ARG A 130 5.57 -1.76 -16.00
N ASP A 131 4.40 -1.31 -16.43
CA ASP A 131 3.61 -0.33 -15.69
C ASP A 131 3.09 -0.88 -14.37
N TYR A 132 2.79 -2.18 -14.32
CA TYR A 132 2.41 -2.87 -13.08
C TYR A 132 3.56 -2.93 -12.06
N VAL A 133 4.77 -3.27 -12.50
CA VAL A 133 5.97 -3.25 -11.64
C VAL A 133 6.24 -1.85 -11.13
N ASP A 134 6.20 -0.86 -12.00
CA ASP A 134 6.46 0.55 -11.68
C ASP A 134 5.47 1.11 -10.64
N ALA A 135 4.18 0.79 -10.79
CA ALA A 135 3.16 1.19 -9.84
C ALA A 135 3.40 0.57 -8.45
N ARG A 136 3.75 -0.70 -8.40
CA ARG A 136 4.03 -1.42 -7.14
C ARG A 136 5.30 -0.92 -6.47
N GLU A 137 6.37 -0.71 -7.24
CA GLU A 137 7.62 -0.14 -6.71
C GLU A 137 7.38 1.26 -6.11
N THR A 138 6.63 2.09 -6.82
CA THR A 138 6.24 3.42 -6.34
C THR A 138 5.51 3.36 -5.00
N ILE A 139 4.49 2.52 -4.88
CA ILE A 139 3.73 2.36 -3.64
C ILE A 139 4.63 1.85 -2.52
N HIS A 140 5.47 0.85 -2.80
CA HIS A 140 6.34 0.25 -1.78
C HIS A 140 7.37 1.23 -1.23
N VAL A 141 8.01 2.02 -2.08
CA VAL A 141 8.97 3.06 -1.67
C VAL A 141 8.29 4.10 -0.75
N ILE A 142 7.08 4.55 -1.12
CA ILE A 142 6.32 5.48 -0.31
C ILE A 142 5.88 4.83 1.02
N TYR A 143 5.44 3.57 0.99
CA TYR A 143 5.10 2.81 2.19
C TYR A 143 6.29 2.67 3.14
N GLN A 144 7.46 2.31 2.65
CA GLN A 144 8.67 2.26 3.47
C GLN A 144 8.98 3.60 4.13
N ARG A 145 8.83 4.69 3.39
CA ARG A 145 9.11 6.04 3.90
C ARG A 145 8.13 6.48 4.98
N TYR A 146 6.84 6.33 4.76
CA TYR A 146 5.81 6.89 5.63
C TYR A 146 5.29 5.94 6.72
N VAL A 147 5.47 4.66 6.56
CA VAL A 147 5.01 3.65 7.53
C VAL A 147 6.19 3.04 8.29
N ILE A 148 7.15 2.46 7.58
CA ILE A 148 8.25 1.68 8.21
C ILE A 148 9.30 2.58 8.84
N SER A 149 9.84 3.54 8.10
CA SER A 149 10.92 4.42 8.58
C SER A 149 10.47 5.29 9.75
N THR A 150 9.22 5.75 9.73
CA THR A 150 8.65 6.56 10.80
C THR A 150 8.44 5.75 12.08
N ASN A 151 8.14 4.46 11.96
CA ASN A 151 8.01 3.57 13.12
C ASN A 151 9.36 3.24 13.77
N ARG A 152 10.45 3.20 13.01
CA ARG A 152 11.81 2.98 13.55
C ARG A 152 12.43 4.22 14.17
N GLY A 153 11.93 5.40 13.82
CA GLY A 153 12.39 6.70 14.33
C GLY A 153 11.64 7.22 15.55
N ALA A 154 10.63 6.53 16.04
CA ALA A 154 10.00 6.86 17.31
C ALA A 154 11.01 6.54 18.43
N PRO A 155 11.46 7.55 19.21
CA PRO A 155 12.42 7.29 20.29
C PRO A 155 11.76 6.30 21.26
N SER A 156 12.51 5.27 21.62
CA SER A 156 12.23 4.40 22.76
C SER A 156 12.38 5.25 24.04
N ALA A 157 11.42 6.12 24.30
CA ALA A 157 11.32 6.93 25.49
C ALA A 157 10.28 6.33 26.41
N LEU A 158 10.64 5.24 27.05
CA LEU A 158 10.11 4.86 28.35
C LEU A 158 11.22 4.21 29.11
N GLN A 159 12.10 5.05 29.68
CA GLN A 159 12.72 4.69 30.94
C GLN A 159 11.60 4.69 32.00
N PRO A 160 11.48 3.66 32.81
CA PRO A 160 10.53 3.67 33.92
C PRO A 160 10.93 4.80 34.89
N PHE A 161 9.94 5.63 35.20
CA PHE A 161 10.04 6.64 36.24
C PHE A 161 10.34 5.91 37.55
N ASN A 162 11.55 5.99 38.01
CA ASN A 162 11.96 5.49 39.32
C ASN A 162 11.35 6.41 40.40
N LEU A 163 10.24 5.96 41.01
CA LEU A 163 9.74 6.49 42.25
C LEU A 163 10.52 5.86 43.40
N SER A 164 11.77 6.32 43.60
CA SER A 164 12.47 6.13 44.85
C SER A 164 13.48 7.26 45.00
N GLU A 165 12.98 8.36 45.56
CA GLU A 165 13.69 9.29 46.39
C GLU A 165 12.75 10.44 46.77
N ALA A 166 12.06 10.25 47.86
CA ALA A 166 11.66 11.29 48.79
C ALA A 166 11.26 10.65 50.10
#